data_6c04d8d0f8d0697e92685557f496d96e
#
_entry.id   6c04d8d0f8d0697e92685557f496d96e
#
_cell.length_a   1.000
_cell.length_b   1.000
_cell.length_c   1.000
_cell.angle_alpha   90.00
_cell.angle_beta   90.00
_cell.angle_gamma   90.00
#
_symmetry.space_group_name_H-M   'P 1'
#
loop_
_entity.id
_entity.type
_entity.pdbx_description
1 polymer ?
#
loop_
_entity_poly.entity_id
_entity_poly.type
_entity_poly.pdbx_seq_one_letter_code
_entity_poly.pdbx_strand_id
1 'polypeptide(L)'
;MTDKHSLRRRGYVLLLLGLLFLLPGCREKPAAKAPGGYDVVDDRGRTIHFDAKPQRVYGNTLSLEEVLLDLLPPERIAAVSPPTLDPEYSLAADKAARVAGRVPAYPGPEPIAALQPDLIFAQLRARPETIATLEEMGFKVFCMEVPTNLDMVRKRLRQMSEAVGEPERGQALLAELDEKVAYVKSRTADIPPEKRRVLLGFSSMGAFGHPDGLFHDICRQSGVINGAARIHMAYGSHLSDEQILQIDPDIMMFVDDGAANDYGGQIRDRVLGDPALQTAKAVKNRRFFFLKDRYRASNTQHMGDAILQIARNVYPDAFTESGTAK
;
A
#
# COMPACT_ATOMS: atom_id res chain seq x y z
N MET A 1 -96.30 3.74 -13.88
CA MET A 1 -95.30 2.77 -14.24
C MET A 1 -93.98 3.48 -14.05
N THR A 2 -93.37 3.31 -12.88
CA THR A 2 -92.11 4.01 -12.43
C THR A 2 -90.92 3.09 -12.55
N ASP A 3 -90.00 3.64 -13.15
CA ASP A 3 -88.75 3.06 -13.65
C ASP A 3 -87.87 2.44 -12.53
N LYS A 4 -87.71 1.14 -12.53
CA LYS A 4 -86.89 0.35 -11.57
C LYS A 4 -85.40 0.14 -12.04
N HIS A 5 -84.96 0.80 -13.08
CA HIS A 5 -83.64 0.55 -13.64
C HIS A 5 -82.56 1.54 -13.22
N SER A 6 -82.88 2.63 -12.52
CA SER A 6 -81.87 3.66 -12.18
C SER A 6 -81.12 3.40 -10.86
N LEU A 7 -81.61 2.53 -9.98
CA LEU A 7 -80.98 2.29 -8.67
C LEU A 7 -79.84 1.21 -8.70
N ARG A 8 -79.78 0.36 -9.72
CA ARG A 8 -78.71 -0.68 -9.80
C ARG A 8 -77.39 -0.17 -10.35
N ARG A 9 -77.36 0.91 -11.10
CA ARG A 9 -76.16 1.49 -11.65
C ARG A 9 -75.34 2.34 -10.66
N ARG A 10 -76.01 2.90 -9.61
CA ARG A 10 -75.30 3.72 -8.61
C ARG A 10 -74.58 2.91 -7.54
N GLY A 11 -74.95 1.65 -7.31
CA GLY A 11 -74.32 0.77 -6.33
C GLY A 11 -72.92 0.24 -6.78
N TYR A 12 -72.75 0.00 -8.09
CA TYR A 12 -71.49 -0.54 -8.61
C TYR A 12 -70.42 0.51 -8.76
N VAL A 13 -70.69 1.79 -8.90
CA VAL A 13 -69.73 2.88 -9.02
C VAL A 13 -69.10 3.20 -7.65
N LEU A 14 -69.88 3.05 -6.58
CA LEU A 14 -69.33 3.26 -5.22
C LEU A 14 -68.53 2.08 -4.70
N LEU A 15 -68.68 0.85 -5.23
CA LEU A 15 -67.90 -0.31 -4.84
C LEU A 15 -66.53 -0.35 -5.59
N LEU A 16 -66.44 0.24 -6.78
CA LEU A 16 -65.19 0.35 -7.54
C LEU A 16 -64.28 1.48 -7.03
N LEU A 17 -64.81 2.52 -6.38
CA LEU A 17 -64.04 3.58 -5.78
C LEU A 17 -63.45 3.20 -4.39
N GLY A 18 -64.04 2.21 -3.72
CA GLY A 18 -63.54 1.70 -2.44
C GLY A 18 -62.37 0.73 -2.53
N LEU A 19 -62.10 0.13 -3.72
CA LEU A 19 -61.05 -0.86 -3.90
C LEU A 19 -59.71 -0.27 -4.37
N LEU A 20 -59.65 1.04 -4.64
CA LEU A 20 -58.42 1.72 -5.10
C LEU A 20 -57.55 2.25 -3.95
N PHE A 21 -57.95 2.07 -2.70
CA PHE A 21 -57.24 2.58 -1.52
C PHE A 21 -56.53 1.52 -0.67
N LEU A 22 -56.46 0.27 -1.15
CA LEU A 22 -55.77 -0.83 -0.43
C LEU A 22 -54.55 -1.38 -1.18
N LEU A 23 -53.84 -0.55 -1.96
CA LEU A 23 -52.47 -0.87 -2.30
C LEU A 23 -51.59 -0.49 -1.08
N PRO A 24 -50.91 -1.43 -0.43
CA PRO A 24 -49.91 -1.07 0.55
C PRO A 24 -48.84 -0.27 -0.20
N GLY A 25 -48.82 1.06 -0.04
CA GLY A 25 -47.71 1.87 -0.46
C GLY A 25 -46.47 1.24 0.12
N CYS A 26 -45.53 0.84 -0.74
CA CYS A 26 -44.16 0.57 -0.34
C CYS A 26 -43.67 1.86 0.32
N ARG A 27 -43.89 1.99 1.60
CA ARG A 27 -43.16 2.92 2.44
C ARG A 27 -41.75 2.36 2.45
N GLU A 28 -40.86 2.91 1.58
CA GLU A 28 -39.45 2.78 1.82
C GLU A 28 -39.23 3.12 3.29
N LYS A 29 -38.88 2.11 4.08
CA LYS A 29 -38.36 2.35 5.42
C LYS A 29 -37.21 3.32 5.24
N PRO A 30 -37.26 4.52 5.86
CA PRO A 30 -36.09 5.37 5.90
C PRO A 30 -34.96 4.47 6.43
N ALA A 31 -33.89 4.37 5.70
CA ALA A 31 -32.70 3.66 6.16
C ALA A 31 -32.44 4.12 7.58
N ALA A 32 -32.44 3.17 8.52
CA ALA A 32 -32.17 3.48 9.90
C ALA A 32 -30.85 4.23 9.92
N LYS A 33 -30.88 5.52 10.31
CA LYS A 33 -29.66 6.27 10.62
C LYS A 33 -28.92 5.42 11.64
N ALA A 34 -27.75 4.92 11.24
CA ALA A 34 -26.83 4.28 12.19
C ALA A 34 -26.60 5.30 13.32
N PRO A 35 -26.68 4.91 14.59
CA PRO A 35 -26.45 5.83 15.69
C PRO A 35 -24.99 6.27 15.64
N GLY A 36 -24.76 7.55 15.30
CA GLY A 36 -23.48 8.23 15.39
C GLY A 36 -22.49 7.85 14.29
N GLY A 37 -22.19 8.80 13.38
CA GLY A 37 -21.03 8.75 12.52
C GLY A 37 -19.74 8.66 13.36
N TYR A 38 -18.59 8.57 12.69
CA TYR A 38 -17.28 8.51 13.36
C TYR A 38 -16.33 9.53 12.73
N ASP A 39 -15.35 9.93 13.53
CA ASP A 39 -14.34 10.91 13.16
C ASP A 39 -12.97 10.26 13.07
N VAL A 40 -12.20 10.60 12.04
CA VAL A 40 -10.80 10.18 11.90
C VAL A 40 -9.94 11.38 11.53
N VAL A 41 -8.73 11.47 12.12
CA VAL A 41 -7.81 12.57 11.88
C VAL A 41 -6.80 12.20 10.79
N ASP A 42 -6.68 13.05 9.76
CA ASP A 42 -5.67 12.90 8.69
C ASP A 42 -4.29 13.40 9.13
N ASP A 43 -3.25 13.17 8.30
CA ASP A 43 -1.88 13.60 8.64
C ASP A 43 -1.65 15.12 8.52
N ARG A 44 -2.66 15.90 8.10
CA ARG A 44 -2.69 17.37 8.21
C ARG A 44 -3.28 17.84 9.55
N GLY A 45 -3.71 16.92 10.41
CA GLY A 45 -4.39 17.20 11.66
C GLY A 45 -5.86 17.60 11.49
N ARG A 46 -6.46 17.38 10.32
CA ARG A 46 -7.88 17.66 10.08
C ARG A 46 -8.73 16.47 10.51
N THR A 47 -9.75 16.75 11.29
CA THR A 47 -10.79 15.78 11.60
C THR A 47 -11.75 15.64 10.41
N ILE A 48 -11.93 14.43 9.91
CA ILE A 48 -12.84 14.09 8.82
C ILE A 48 -13.97 13.26 9.40
N HIS A 49 -15.20 13.78 9.27
CA HIS A 49 -16.40 13.11 9.73
C HIS A 49 -16.96 12.16 8.67
N PHE A 50 -17.40 10.99 9.10
CA PHE A 50 -18.05 9.97 8.28
C PHE A 50 -19.43 9.63 8.87
N ASP A 51 -20.50 9.94 8.16
CA ASP A 51 -21.86 9.56 8.56
C ASP A 51 -22.11 8.05 8.42
N ALA A 52 -21.40 7.40 7.51
CA ALA A 52 -21.43 5.98 7.23
C ALA A 52 -20.09 5.51 6.63
N LYS A 53 -19.89 4.20 6.57
CA LYS A 53 -18.69 3.61 5.92
C LYS A 53 -18.64 4.01 4.44
N PRO A 54 -17.50 4.55 3.94
CA PRO A 54 -17.34 4.85 2.51
C PRO A 54 -17.53 3.60 1.65
N GLN A 55 -18.23 3.76 0.52
CA GLN A 55 -18.56 2.66 -0.38
C GLN A 55 -17.83 2.73 -1.72
N ARG A 56 -17.19 3.87 -2.03
CA ARG A 56 -16.49 4.09 -3.28
C ARG A 56 -15.16 4.82 -3.03
N VAL A 57 -14.17 4.03 -2.58
CA VAL A 57 -12.88 4.56 -2.08
C VAL A 57 -11.83 4.56 -3.19
N TYR A 58 -11.05 5.63 -3.29
CA TYR A 58 -9.92 5.74 -4.21
C TYR A 58 -8.63 6.06 -3.47
N GLY A 59 -7.52 5.45 -3.88
CA GLY A 59 -6.14 5.76 -3.44
C GLY A 59 -5.33 6.34 -4.60
N ASN A 60 -4.65 7.47 -4.41
CA ASN A 60 -3.96 8.15 -5.50
C ASN A 60 -2.55 7.62 -5.80
N THR A 61 -2.11 6.56 -5.14
CA THR A 61 -0.80 5.93 -5.35
C THR A 61 -0.89 4.42 -5.16
N LEU A 62 0.04 3.68 -5.79
CA LEU A 62 0.17 2.24 -5.65
C LEU A 62 0.12 1.80 -4.17
N SER A 63 0.86 2.46 -3.29
CA SER A 63 0.91 2.05 -1.88
C SER A 63 -0.42 2.25 -1.14
N LEU A 64 -1.21 3.27 -1.50
CA LEU A 64 -2.55 3.46 -0.95
C LEU A 64 -3.55 2.46 -1.55
N GLU A 65 -3.42 2.16 -2.84
CA GLU A 65 -4.22 1.12 -3.51
C GLU A 65 -3.96 -0.26 -2.89
N GLU A 66 -2.70 -0.64 -2.61
CA GLU A 66 -2.35 -1.90 -1.95
C GLU A 66 -2.98 -2.05 -0.56
N VAL A 67 -2.96 -0.98 0.24
CA VAL A 67 -3.61 -1.01 1.56
C VAL A 67 -5.11 -1.18 1.40
N LEU A 68 -5.75 -0.47 0.47
CA LEU A 68 -7.18 -0.59 0.21
C LEU A 68 -7.56 -2.00 -0.28
N LEU A 69 -6.75 -2.63 -1.13
CA LEU A 69 -6.98 -3.97 -1.65
C LEU A 69 -6.94 -5.07 -0.58
N ASP A 70 -6.27 -4.81 0.54
CA ASP A 70 -6.25 -5.72 1.68
C ASP A 70 -7.33 -5.39 2.73
N LEU A 71 -7.80 -4.14 2.78
CA LEU A 71 -8.86 -3.69 3.69
C LEU A 71 -10.26 -3.93 3.15
N LEU A 72 -10.46 -3.79 1.83
CA LEU A 72 -11.79 -3.67 1.23
C LEU A 72 -12.06 -4.76 0.19
N PRO A 73 -13.31 -5.16 0.00
CA PRO A 73 -13.70 -5.94 -1.16
C PRO A 73 -13.61 -5.07 -2.43
N PRO A 74 -13.38 -5.69 -3.62
CA PRO A 74 -13.14 -4.97 -4.88
C PRO A 74 -14.22 -3.97 -5.26
N GLU A 75 -15.48 -4.23 -4.87
CA GLU A 75 -16.64 -3.41 -5.19
C GLU A 75 -16.62 -2.04 -4.51
N ARG A 76 -15.92 -1.93 -3.37
CA ARG A 76 -15.74 -0.67 -2.64
C ARG A 76 -14.54 0.13 -3.11
N ILE A 77 -13.72 -0.38 -4.03
CA ILE A 77 -12.57 0.32 -4.60
C ILE A 77 -12.97 0.93 -5.94
N ALA A 78 -12.88 2.25 -6.04
CA ALA A 78 -13.35 2.99 -7.21
C ALA A 78 -12.55 2.67 -8.48
N ALA A 79 -11.23 2.59 -8.38
CA ALA A 79 -10.33 2.22 -9.47
C ALA A 79 -8.92 1.88 -8.94
N VAL A 80 -8.13 1.23 -9.80
CA VAL A 80 -6.69 0.98 -9.60
C VAL A 80 -5.90 1.44 -10.82
N SER A 81 -4.63 1.78 -10.59
CA SER A 81 -3.68 2.22 -11.60
C SER A 81 -2.86 1.05 -12.19
N PRO A 82 -2.24 1.20 -13.39
CA PRO A 82 -1.46 0.16 -14.02
C PRO A 82 -0.34 -0.44 -13.15
N PRO A 83 0.44 0.35 -12.37
CA PRO A 83 1.48 -0.22 -11.50
C PRO A 83 0.95 -1.21 -10.47
N THR A 84 -0.28 -1.03 -9.98
CA THR A 84 -0.88 -1.93 -8.99
C THR A 84 -1.35 -3.25 -9.61
N LEU A 85 -1.57 -3.27 -10.92
CA LEU A 85 -1.92 -4.48 -11.69
C LEU A 85 -0.69 -5.31 -12.07
N ASP A 86 0.50 -4.74 -11.97
CA ASP A 86 1.74 -5.40 -12.37
C ASP A 86 2.37 -6.12 -11.17
N PRO A 87 2.52 -7.47 -11.22
CA PRO A 87 3.13 -8.24 -10.14
C PRO A 87 4.62 -7.94 -9.92
N GLU A 88 5.30 -7.24 -10.82
CA GLU A 88 6.67 -6.78 -10.58
C GLU A 88 6.72 -5.62 -9.58
N TYR A 89 5.67 -4.78 -9.54
CA TYR A 89 5.60 -3.60 -8.68
C TYR A 89 4.66 -3.77 -7.48
N SER A 90 3.66 -4.65 -7.55
CA SER A 90 2.65 -4.81 -6.50
C SER A 90 2.56 -6.24 -5.97
N LEU A 91 2.44 -6.34 -4.64
CA LEU A 91 2.11 -7.59 -3.95
C LEU A 91 0.59 -7.88 -3.91
N ALA A 92 -0.24 -6.93 -4.36
CA ALA A 92 -1.69 -7.03 -4.41
C ALA A 92 -2.25 -7.14 -5.84
N ALA A 93 -1.41 -7.41 -6.86
CA ALA A 93 -1.80 -7.42 -8.27
C ALA A 93 -3.00 -8.34 -8.58
N ASP A 94 -3.05 -9.53 -8.00
CA ASP A 94 -4.16 -10.48 -8.17
C ASP A 94 -5.49 -9.94 -7.60
N LYS A 95 -5.44 -9.16 -6.52
CA LYS A 95 -6.62 -8.48 -5.96
C LYS A 95 -7.00 -7.28 -6.82
N ALA A 96 -6.02 -6.51 -7.27
CA ALA A 96 -6.21 -5.37 -8.16
C ALA A 96 -6.92 -5.76 -9.47
N ALA A 97 -6.60 -6.93 -10.02
CA ALA A 97 -7.24 -7.45 -11.22
C ALA A 97 -8.77 -7.59 -11.11
N ARG A 98 -9.29 -7.76 -9.89
CA ARG A 98 -10.73 -7.91 -9.61
C ARG A 98 -11.48 -6.58 -9.50
N VAL A 99 -10.79 -5.47 -9.30
CA VAL A 99 -11.40 -4.13 -9.28
C VAL A 99 -11.83 -3.77 -10.71
N ALA A 100 -13.06 -3.29 -10.90
CA ALA A 100 -13.55 -2.98 -12.24
C ALA A 100 -12.99 -1.66 -12.80
N GLY A 101 -12.84 -0.64 -11.95
CA GLY A 101 -12.39 0.69 -12.37
C GLY A 101 -10.90 0.74 -12.71
N ARG A 102 -10.55 1.58 -13.68
CA ARG A 102 -9.17 1.81 -14.13
C ARG A 102 -8.92 3.31 -14.28
N VAL A 103 -7.72 3.74 -13.87
CA VAL A 103 -7.23 5.11 -14.06
C VAL A 103 -5.82 5.06 -14.64
N PRO A 104 -5.36 6.10 -15.35
CA PRO A 104 -3.95 6.22 -15.72
C PRO A 104 -3.04 6.23 -14.48
N ALA A 105 -1.76 5.93 -14.68
CA ALA A 105 -0.76 6.21 -13.66
C ALA A 105 -0.72 7.74 -13.41
N TYR A 106 -0.82 8.16 -12.14
CA TYR A 106 -0.81 9.57 -11.75
C TYR A 106 -1.88 10.43 -12.43
N PRO A 107 -3.18 10.11 -12.29
CA PRO A 107 -4.25 10.87 -12.93
C PRO A 107 -4.34 12.30 -12.39
N GLY A 108 -4.83 13.22 -13.24
CA GLY A 108 -5.27 14.55 -12.81
C GLY A 108 -6.59 14.50 -12.02
N PRO A 109 -7.13 15.65 -11.60
CA PRO A 109 -8.36 15.70 -10.80
C PRO A 109 -9.60 15.22 -11.57
N GLU A 110 -9.72 15.50 -12.90
CA GLU A 110 -10.90 15.16 -13.67
C GLU A 110 -11.15 13.63 -13.81
N PRO A 111 -10.16 12.79 -14.15
CA PRO A 111 -10.33 11.35 -14.13
C PRO A 111 -10.71 10.79 -12.75
N ILE A 112 -10.20 11.39 -11.66
CA ILE A 112 -10.55 10.99 -10.29
C ILE A 112 -11.99 11.40 -9.99
N ALA A 113 -12.38 12.63 -10.31
CA ALA A 113 -13.74 13.13 -10.11
C ALA A 113 -14.77 12.29 -10.90
N ALA A 114 -14.44 11.86 -12.11
CA ALA A 114 -15.31 11.00 -12.92
C ALA A 114 -15.61 9.63 -12.27
N LEU A 115 -14.76 9.16 -11.37
CA LEU A 115 -15.02 7.97 -10.57
C LEU A 115 -16.10 8.19 -9.51
N GLN A 116 -16.44 9.44 -9.16
CA GLN A 116 -17.36 9.81 -8.08
C GLN A 116 -17.04 9.10 -6.75
N PRO A 117 -15.81 9.18 -6.25
CA PRO A 117 -15.45 8.56 -4.97
C PRO A 117 -16.12 9.31 -3.81
N ASP A 118 -16.53 8.57 -2.78
CA ASP A 118 -17.00 9.14 -1.52
C ASP A 118 -15.88 9.36 -0.50
N LEU A 119 -14.70 8.77 -0.77
CA LEU A 119 -13.46 9.01 -0.04
C LEU A 119 -12.24 8.86 -0.97
N ILE A 120 -11.34 9.82 -0.91
CA ILE A 120 -10.04 9.81 -1.61
C ILE A 120 -8.93 9.78 -0.57
N PHE A 121 -8.08 8.76 -0.59
CA PHE A 121 -6.79 8.81 0.10
C PHE A 121 -5.74 9.42 -0.81
N ALA A 122 -5.02 10.42 -0.32
CA ALA A 122 -4.00 11.12 -1.09
C ALA A 122 -2.69 11.28 -0.31
N GLN A 123 -1.56 11.02 -0.97
CA GLN A 123 -0.25 11.34 -0.40
C GLN A 123 -0.03 12.84 -0.36
N LEU A 124 0.35 13.39 0.80
CA LEU A 124 0.47 14.82 1.07
C LEU A 124 1.38 15.57 0.09
N ARG A 125 2.45 14.92 -0.39
CA ARG A 125 3.44 15.55 -1.28
C ARG A 125 3.30 15.14 -2.74
N ALA A 126 2.29 14.32 -3.05
CA ALA A 126 2.00 13.92 -4.42
C ALA A 126 0.95 14.85 -5.02
N ARG A 127 1.38 15.80 -5.85
CA ARG A 127 0.53 16.73 -6.58
C ARG A 127 -0.41 17.55 -5.68
N PRO A 128 0.10 18.49 -4.88
CA PRO A 128 -0.70 19.35 -4.00
C PRO A 128 -1.85 20.06 -4.72
N GLU A 129 -1.62 20.49 -5.98
CA GLU A 129 -2.62 21.13 -6.82
C GLU A 129 -3.80 20.21 -7.16
N THR A 130 -3.56 18.92 -7.40
CA THR A 130 -4.63 17.94 -7.63
C THR A 130 -5.46 17.75 -6.37
N ILE A 131 -4.83 17.69 -5.19
CA ILE A 131 -5.52 17.58 -3.91
C ILE A 131 -6.42 18.80 -3.69
N ALA A 132 -5.89 20.02 -3.88
CA ALA A 132 -6.63 21.27 -3.70
C ALA A 132 -7.85 21.32 -4.64
N THR A 133 -7.66 20.99 -5.93
CA THR A 133 -8.75 20.99 -6.90
C THR A 133 -9.85 19.99 -6.52
N LEU A 134 -9.51 18.78 -6.07
CA LEU A 134 -10.49 17.80 -5.63
C LEU A 134 -11.27 18.27 -4.39
N GLU A 135 -10.60 18.94 -3.45
CA GLU A 135 -11.25 19.54 -2.29
C GLU A 135 -12.20 20.69 -2.68
N GLU A 136 -11.79 21.55 -3.63
CA GLU A 136 -12.64 22.63 -4.20
C GLU A 136 -13.85 22.06 -4.93
N MET A 137 -13.73 20.90 -5.57
CA MET A 137 -14.84 20.17 -6.20
C MET A 137 -15.77 19.51 -5.17
N GLY A 138 -15.46 19.58 -3.86
CA GLY A 138 -16.26 19.05 -2.77
C GLY A 138 -16.00 17.59 -2.42
N PHE A 139 -14.96 16.97 -2.95
CA PHE A 139 -14.60 15.59 -2.58
C PHE A 139 -13.99 15.52 -1.17
N LYS A 140 -14.29 14.44 -0.46
CA LYS A 140 -13.68 14.13 0.84
C LYS A 140 -12.29 13.56 0.61
N VAL A 141 -11.24 14.34 0.91
CA VAL A 141 -9.84 13.94 0.73
C VAL A 141 -9.17 13.74 2.08
N PHE A 142 -8.69 12.54 2.33
CA PHE A 142 -7.90 12.13 3.50
C PHE A 142 -6.43 12.11 3.13
N CYS A 143 -5.66 13.06 3.64
CA CYS A 143 -4.26 13.22 3.31
C CYS A 143 -3.34 12.43 4.23
N MET A 144 -2.35 11.77 3.66
CA MET A 144 -1.42 10.89 4.37
C MET A 144 0.04 11.19 4.04
N GLU A 145 0.91 11.13 5.03
CA GLU A 145 2.36 11.17 4.81
C GLU A 145 2.87 9.86 4.21
N VAL A 146 4.03 9.95 3.54
CA VAL A 146 4.75 8.76 3.06
C VAL A 146 5.46 8.10 4.23
N PRO A 147 5.18 6.85 4.59
CA PRO A 147 5.92 6.17 5.64
C PRO A 147 7.40 6.01 5.30
N THR A 148 8.25 6.37 6.25
CA THR A 148 9.70 6.19 6.19
C THR A 148 10.20 5.15 7.20
N ASN A 149 9.32 4.58 8.00
CA ASN A 149 9.63 3.54 8.98
C ASN A 149 8.40 2.68 9.30
N LEU A 150 8.62 1.60 10.02
CA LEU A 150 7.60 0.63 10.40
C LEU A 150 6.46 1.22 11.25
N ASP A 151 6.77 2.17 12.15
CA ASP A 151 5.75 2.76 13.00
C ASP A 151 4.82 3.69 12.21
N MET A 152 5.34 4.38 11.19
CA MET A 152 4.51 5.14 10.25
C MET A 152 3.65 4.22 9.35
N VAL A 153 4.16 3.05 8.97
CA VAL A 153 3.35 2.02 8.27
C VAL A 153 2.20 1.56 9.14
N ARG A 154 2.46 1.25 10.41
CA ARG A 154 1.42 0.87 11.38
C ARG A 154 0.39 1.97 11.58
N LYS A 155 0.83 3.22 11.71
CA LYS A 155 -0.05 4.39 11.83
C LYS A 155 -0.95 4.51 10.61
N ARG A 156 -0.38 4.46 9.38
CA ARG A 156 -1.13 4.53 8.13
C ARG A 156 -2.22 3.45 8.07
N LEU A 157 -1.86 2.21 8.40
CA LEU A 157 -2.79 1.09 8.33
C LEU A 157 -3.98 1.27 9.30
N ARG A 158 -3.71 1.75 10.53
CA ARG A 158 -4.78 2.12 11.49
C ARG A 158 -5.67 3.22 10.96
N GLN A 159 -5.10 4.35 10.53
CA GLN A 159 -5.88 5.49 10.03
C GLN A 159 -6.74 5.10 8.82
N MET A 160 -6.19 4.36 7.86
CA MET A 160 -6.95 3.93 6.67
C MET A 160 -8.06 2.97 7.04
N SER A 161 -7.80 1.99 7.90
CA SER A 161 -8.83 1.03 8.33
C SER A 161 -9.96 1.69 9.12
N GLU A 162 -9.64 2.65 10.00
CA GLU A 162 -10.63 3.46 10.71
C GLU A 162 -11.45 4.32 9.74
N ALA A 163 -10.80 5.02 8.80
CA ALA A 163 -11.47 5.90 7.85
C ALA A 163 -12.42 5.15 6.89
N VAL A 164 -12.09 3.91 6.50
CA VAL A 164 -13.00 3.09 5.68
C VAL A 164 -14.01 2.29 6.51
N GLY A 165 -13.96 2.38 7.85
CA GLY A 165 -14.86 1.69 8.78
C GLY A 165 -14.59 0.19 8.92
N GLU A 166 -13.33 -0.24 8.73
CA GLU A 166 -12.89 -1.65 8.85
C GLU A 166 -11.75 -1.82 9.89
N PRO A 167 -11.89 -1.31 11.13
CA PRO A 167 -10.82 -1.33 12.12
C PRO A 167 -10.38 -2.75 12.52
N GLU A 168 -11.30 -3.73 12.55
CA GLU A 168 -10.98 -5.13 12.88
C GLU A 168 -10.10 -5.74 11.78
N ARG A 169 -10.38 -5.45 10.49
CA ARG A 169 -9.53 -5.89 9.39
C ARG A 169 -8.16 -5.23 9.46
N GLY A 170 -8.10 -3.95 9.79
CA GLY A 170 -6.85 -3.23 10.04
C GLY A 170 -6.01 -3.86 11.14
N GLN A 171 -6.63 -4.26 12.26
CA GLN A 171 -5.96 -4.95 13.36
C GLN A 171 -5.41 -6.33 12.92
N ALA A 172 -6.15 -7.08 12.11
CA ALA A 172 -5.69 -8.37 11.57
C ALA A 172 -4.44 -8.17 10.68
N LEU A 173 -4.45 -7.18 9.78
CA LEU A 173 -3.29 -6.88 8.92
C LEU A 173 -2.07 -6.40 9.72
N LEU A 174 -2.31 -5.63 10.80
CA LEU A 174 -1.24 -5.22 11.73
C LEU A 174 -0.64 -6.43 12.44
N ALA A 175 -1.46 -7.37 12.88
CA ALA A 175 -0.98 -8.60 13.51
C ALA A 175 -0.15 -9.45 12.54
N GLU A 176 -0.58 -9.62 11.29
CA GLU A 176 0.17 -10.32 10.24
C GLU A 176 1.53 -9.65 9.96
N LEU A 177 1.58 -8.31 9.91
CA LEU A 177 2.82 -7.54 9.74
C LEU A 177 3.75 -7.75 10.94
N ASP A 178 3.22 -7.61 12.16
CA ASP A 178 4.00 -7.71 13.40
C ASP A 178 4.52 -9.13 13.64
N GLU A 179 3.78 -10.17 13.26
CA GLU A 179 4.21 -11.57 13.30
C GLU A 179 5.44 -11.79 12.40
N LYS A 180 5.41 -11.29 11.15
CA LYS A 180 6.56 -11.38 10.24
C LYS A 180 7.79 -10.66 10.79
N VAL A 181 7.61 -9.47 11.33
CA VAL A 181 8.70 -8.69 11.95
C VAL A 181 9.27 -9.41 13.17
N ALA A 182 8.40 -9.94 14.04
CA ALA A 182 8.81 -10.70 15.22
C ALA A 182 9.56 -11.98 14.84
N TYR A 183 9.07 -12.70 13.82
CA TYR A 183 9.75 -13.88 13.28
C TYR A 183 11.17 -13.54 12.81
N VAL A 184 11.35 -12.49 12.01
CA VAL A 184 12.69 -12.09 11.55
C VAL A 184 13.58 -11.71 12.72
N LYS A 185 13.07 -10.93 13.67
CA LYS A 185 13.81 -10.55 14.88
C LYS A 185 14.26 -11.78 15.69
N SER A 186 13.41 -12.77 15.86
CA SER A 186 13.78 -14.00 16.56
C SER A 186 14.89 -14.78 15.86
N ARG A 187 14.91 -14.78 14.52
CA ARG A 187 15.92 -15.46 13.72
C ARG A 187 17.26 -14.74 13.66
N THR A 188 17.26 -13.43 13.90
CA THR A 188 18.47 -12.57 13.84
C THR A 188 18.93 -12.08 15.22
N ALA A 189 18.25 -12.46 16.30
CA ALA A 189 18.53 -12.02 17.67
C ALA A 189 19.94 -12.37 18.14
N ASP A 190 20.42 -13.58 17.82
CA ASP A 190 21.71 -14.11 18.24
C ASP A 190 22.89 -13.62 17.35
N ILE A 191 22.63 -12.79 16.35
CA ILE A 191 23.68 -12.20 15.52
C ILE A 191 24.26 -10.99 16.26
N PRO A 192 25.51 -11.08 16.78
CA PRO A 192 26.11 -9.98 17.52
C PRO A 192 26.30 -8.76 16.60
N PRO A 193 26.26 -7.53 17.12
CA PRO A 193 26.37 -6.30 16.34
C PRO A 193 27.57 -6.27 15.39
N GLU A 194 28.73 -6.77 15.83
CA GLU A 194 29.97 -6.83 15.06
C GLU A 194 29.95 -7.88 13.91
N LYS A 195 29.02 -8.82 13.96
CA LYS A 195 28.80 -9.84 12.90
C LYS A 195 27.66 -9.47 11.95
N ARG A 196 26.97 -8.37 12.20
CA ARG A 196 25.94 -7.90 11.30
C ARG A 196 26.51 -7.46 9.97
N ARG A 197 25.92 -7.96 8.90
CA ARG A 197 26.41 -7.72 7.54
C ARG A 197 26.01 -6.34 7.05
N VAL A 198 26.93 -5.74 6.30
CA VAL A 198 26.72 -4.47 5.60
C VAL A 198 26.13 -4.75 4.23
N LEU A 199 24.95 -4.26 3.98
CA LEU A 199 24.23 -4.36 2.72
C LEU A 199 24.29 -3.02 1.97
N LEU A 200 24.63 -3.05 0.69
CA LEU A 200 24.52 -1.90 -0.21
C LEU A 200 23.55 -2.22 -1.35
N GLY A 201 22.50 -1.40 -1.50
CA GLY A 201 21.45 -1.58 -2.50
C GLY A 201 21.65 -0.68 -3.72
N PHE A 202 21.34 -1.22 -4.90
CA PHE A 202 21.42 -0.53 -6.20
C PHE A 202 20.09 -0.67 -6.96
N SER A 203 19.64 0.43 -7.55
CA SER A 203 18.51 0.49 -8.49
C SER A 203 18.95 1.18 -9.77
N SER A 204 18.05 1.29 -10.75
CA SER A 204 18.28 2.06 -11.99
C SER A 204 18.71 3.52 -11.74
N MET A 205 18.36 4.07 -10.56
CA MET A 205 18.74 5.41 -10.14
C MET A 205 20.06 5.45 -9.33
N GLY A 206 20.82 4.36 -9.28
CA GLY A 206 22.07 4.24 -8.52
C GLY A 206 21.87 3.58 -7.14
N ALA A 207 22.87 3.77 -6.26
CA ALA A 207 22.78 3.27 -4.89
C ALA A 207 21.71 4.03 -4.10
N PHE A 208 21.05 3.34 -3.19
CA PHE A 208 20.00 3.92 -2.36
C PHE A 208 20.11 3.48 -0.89
N GLY A 209 19.39 4.12 -0.02
CA GLY A 209 19.38 3.80 1.41
C GLY A 209 19.72 5.00 2.29
N HIS A 210 19.15 6.18 1.98
CA HIS A 210 19.28 7.35 2.86
C HIS A 210 18.92 6.99 4.31
N PRO A 211 19.63 7.49 5.35
CA PRO A 211 19.42 7.13 6.75
C PRO A 211 18.02 7.44 7.27
N ASP A 212 17.34 8.45 6.70
CA ASP A 212 15.96 8.81 7.08
C ASP A 212 14.90 8.12 6.21
N GLY A 213 15.31 7.21 5.32
CA GLY A 213 14.44 6.55 4.36
C GLY A 213 13.94 5.18 4.82
N LEU A 214 12.84 4.73 4.23
CA LEU A 214 12.20 3.46 4.51
C LEU A 214 13.17 2.26 4.42
N PHE A 215 14.04 2.24 3.40
CA PHE A 215 14.99 1.13 3.22
C PHE A 215 15.97 1.00 4.38
N HIS A 216 16.37 2.11 5.00
CA HIS A 216 17.19 2.08 6.20
C HIS A 216 16.47 1.37 7.36
N ASP A 217 15.19 1.67 7.56
CA ASP A 217 14.40 0.99 8.60
C ASP A 217 14.14 -0.49 8.26
N ILE A 218 13.89 -0.82 6.99
CA ILE A 218 13.79 -2.22 6.55
C ILE A 218 15.07 -2.99 6.88
N CYS A 219 16.25 -2.44 6.57
CA CYS A 219 17.53 -3.05 6.95
C CYS A 219 17.65 -3.24 8.46
N ARG A 220 17.32 -2.21 9.24
CA ARG A 220 17.36 -2.26 10.71
C ARG A 220 16.46 -3.34 11.28
N GLN A 221 15.23 -3.46 10.79
CA GLN A 221 14.28 -4.50 11.21
C GLN A 221 14.74 -5.91 10.79
N SER A 222 15.51 -6.01 9.69
CA SER A 222 16.10 -7.27 9.19
C SER A 222 17.37 -7.68 9.92
N GLY A 223 17.87 -6.89 10.88
CA GLY A 223 19.15 -7.12 11.55
C GLY A 223 20.36 -6.82 10.67
N VAL A 224 20.21 -6.02 9.62
CA VAL A 224 21.22 -5.71 8.60
C VAL A 224 21.68 -4.27 8.74
N ILE A 225 22.95 -4.00 8.46
CA ILE A 225 23.49 -2.65 8.41
C ILE A 225 23.31 -2.09 7.00
N ASN A 226 22.58 -0.98 6.87
CA ASN A 226 22.50 -0.24 5.63
C ASN A 226 23.83 0.46 5.34
N GLY A 227 24.54 0.03 4.30
CA GLY A 227 25.87 0.57 3.93
C GLY A 227 25.81 2.02 3.48
N ALA A 228 24.79 2.40 2.72
CA ALA A 228 24.61 3.77 2.25
C ALA A 228 24.41 4.79 3.38
N ALA A 229 23.89 4.36 4.54
CA ALA A 229 23.74 5.22 5.71
C ALA A 229 25.06 5.51 6.45
N ARG A 230 26.17 4.81 6.10
CA ARG A 230 27.48 5.04 6.71
C ARG A 230 28.22 6.25 6.12
N ILE A 231 27.77 6.73 4.98
CA ILE A 231 28.32 7.89 4.32
C ILE A 231 27.24 8.95 4.13
N HIS A 232 27.63 10.22 4.10
CA HIS A 232 26.71 11.31 3.80
C HIS A 232 26.41 11.27 2.30
N MET A 233 25.23 10.70 1.96
CA MET A 233 24.71 10.63 0.60
C MET A 233 23.59 11.62 0.43
N ALA A 234 23.64 12.50 -0.59
CA ALA A 234 22.48 13.27 -0.98
C ALA A 234 21.43 12.34 -1.63
N TYR A 235 20.16 12.64 -1.43
CA TYR A 235 19.07 11.88 -2.04
C TYR A 235 19.22 11.86 -3.57
N GLY A 236 19.17 10.67 -4.17
CA GLY A 236 19.34 10.49 -5.64
C GLY A 236 20.74 10.64 -6.17
N SER A 237 21.78 10.69 -5.32
CA SER A 237 23.17 10.73 -5.78
C SER A 237 23.69 9.33 -6.14
N HIS A 238 24.59 9.29 -7.13
CA HIS A 238 25.35 8.08 -7.42
C HIS A 238 26.55 8.00 -6.47
N LEU A 239 26.86 6.79 -5.99
CA LEU A 239 28.10 6.54 -5.26
C LEU A 239 29.28 6.47 -6.22
N SER A 240 30.40 7.10 -5.86
CA SER A 240 31.67 6.83 -6.52
C SER A 240 32.26 5.49 -6.08
N ASP A 241 33.19 4.99 -6.86
CA ASP A 241 33.91 3.73 -6.54
C ASP A 241 34.62 3.84 -5.18
N GLU A 242 35.23 4.99 -4.88
CA GLU A 242 35.86 5.27 -3.60
C GLU A 242 34.88 5.20 -2.44
N GLN A 243 33.64 5.71 -2.63
CA GLN A 243 32.62 5.63 -1.63
C GLN A 243 32.13 4.18 -1.42
N ILE A 244 32.01 3.40 -2.49
CA ILE A 244 31.67 1.97 -2.41
C ILE A 244 32.78 1.22 -1.64
N LEU A 245 34.08 1.51 -1.95
CA LEU A 245 35.21 0.92 -1.23
C LEU A 245 35.26 1.37 0.24
N GLN A 246 34.94 2.61 0.53
CA GLN A 246 34.83 3.11 1.91
C GLN A 246 33.74 2.40 2.71
N ILE A 247 32.58 2.13 2.10
CA ILE A 247 31.49 1.35 2.70
C ILE A 247 31.92 -0.08 2.94
N ASP A 248 32.70 -0.64 2.00
CA ASP A 248 33.17 -2.03 1.96
C ASP A 248 32.06 -3.03 2.29
N PRO A 249 30.98 -3.12 1.48
CA PRO A 249 29.82 -3.92 1.77
C PRO A 249 30.15 -5.42 1.82
N ASP A 250 29.55 -6.13 2.76
CA ASP A 250 29.63 -7.59 2.83
C ASP A 250 28.77 -8.28 1.77
N ILE A 251 27.71 -7.59 1.32
CA ILE A 251 26.76 -8.09 0.32
C ILE A 251 26.15 -6.92 -0.46
N MET A 252 25.93 -7.12 -1.75
CA MET A 252 25.26 -6.16 -2.62
C MET A 252 23.87 -6.67 -3.03
N MET A 253 22.91 -5.77 -3.10
CA MET A 253 21.56 -6.05 -3.57
C MET A 253 21.27 -5.23 -4.82
N PHE A 254 20.79 -5.88 -5.85
CA PHE A 254 20.36 -5.25 -7.10
C PHE A 254 18.83 -5.38 -7.21
N VAL A 255 18.17 -4.31 -7.64
CA VAL A 255 16.73 -4.37 -7.85
C VAL A 255 16.44 -5.16 -9.11
N ASP A 256 15.59 -6.17 -8.99
CA ASP A 256 15.00 -6.88 -10.12
C ASP A 256 13.74 -6.08 -10.56
N ASP A 257 13.87 -5.39 -11.67
CA ASP A 257 12.84 -4.55 -12.29
C ASP A 257 12.15 -5.25 -13.49
N GLY A 258 12.24 -6.57 -13.51
CA GLY A 258 11.62 -7.44 -14.50
C GLY A 258 12.43 -7.60 -15.79
N ALA A 259 12.12 -8.67 -16.51
CA ALA A 259 12.86 -9.10 -17.70
C ALA A 259 12.86 -8.09 -18.87
N ALA A 260 11.90 -7.16 -18.87
CA ALA A 260 11.78 -6.16 -19.94
C ALA A 260 12.89 -5.10 -19.92
N ASN A 261 13.43 -4.78 -18.73
CA ASN A 261 14.40 -3.70 -18.54
C ASN A 261 15.80 -4.20 -18.15
N ASP A 262 15.88 -5.21 -17.28
CA ASP A 262 17.13 -5.80 -16.72
C ASP A 262 18.18 -4.75 -16.29
N TYR A 263 17.73 -3.60 -15.78
CA TYR A 263 18.68 -2.58 -15.27
C TYR A 263 19.48 -3.10 -14.08
N GLY A 264 18.84 -3.92 -13.23
CA GLY A 264 19.52 -4.56 -12.10
C GLY A 264 20.68 -5.46 -12.54
N GLY A 265 20.50 -6.26 -13.59
CA GLY A 265 21.53 -7.09 -14.19
C GLY A 265 22.67 -6.27 -14.79
N GLN A 266 22.34 -5.22 -15.55
CA GLN A 266 23.34 -4.32 -16.14
C GLN A 266 24.18 -3.60 -15.08
N ILE A 267 23.57 -3.14 -13.98
CA ILE A 267 24.32 -2.50 -12.88
C ILE A 267 25.19 -3.51 -12.17
N ARG A 268 24.69 -4.72 -11.90
CA ARG A 268 25.49 -5.81 -11.34
C ARG A 268 26.73 -6.08 -12.20
N ASP A 269 26.56 -6.26 -13.50
CA ASP A 269 27.65 -6.60 -14.41
C ASP A 269 28.70 -5.49 -14.47
N ARG A 270 28.27 -4.23 -14.47
CA ARG A 270 29.15 -3.08 -14.37
C ARG A 270 29.94 -3.10 -13.05
N VAL A 271 29.27 -3.25 -11.90
CA VAL A 271 29.92 -3.25 -10.58
C VAL A 271 30.86 -4.43 -10.42
N LEU A 272 30.47 -5.64 -10.85
CA LEU A 272 31.32 -6.83 -10.74
C LEU A 272 32.45 -6.84 -11.74
N GLY A 273 32.32 -6.16 -12.87
CA GLY A 273 33.36 -6.05 -13.92
C GLY A 273 34.30 -4.87 -13.71
N ASP A 274 34.02 -3.96 -12.77
CA ASP A 274 34.85 -2.78 -12.55
C ASP A 274 36.15 -3.12 -11.86
N PRO A 275 37.34 -2.84 -12.50
CA PRO A 275 38.63 -3.11 -11.89
C PRO A 275 38.88 -2.37 -10.57
N ALA A 276 38.31 -1.17 -10.41
CA ALA A 276 38.41 -0.38 -9.19
C ALA A 276 37.72 -1.03 -7.98
N LEU A 277 36.67 -1.80 -8.21
CA LEU A 277 35.85 -2.41 -7.15
C LEU A 277 36.26 -3.84 -6.77
N GLN A 278 37.29 -4.43 -7.41
CA GLN A 278 37.65 -5.83 -7.18
C GLN A 278 38.12 -6.14 -5.75
N THR A 279 38.51 -5.12 -4.98
CA THR A 279 38.92 -5.27 -3.58
C THR A 279 37.74 -5.20 -2.60
N ALA A 280 36.58 -4.69 -3.00
CA ALA A 280 35.37 -4.65 -2.16
C ALA A 280 34.95 -6.07 -1.76
N LYS A 281 34.63 -6.28 -0.49
CA LYS A 281 34.31 -7.62 0.05
C LYS A 281 33.20 -8.33 -0.73
N ALA A 282 32.12 -7.63 -1.06
CA ALA A 282 31.00 -8.22 -1.79
C ALA A 282 31.39 -8.66 -3.20
N VAL A 283 32.22 -7.87 -3.91
CA VAL A 283 32.73 -8.19 -5.26
C VAL A 283 33.69 -9.37 -5.19
N LYS A 284 34.71 -9.30 -4.33
CA LYS A 284 35.72 -10.36 -4.13
C LYS A 284 35.06 -11.71 -3.78
N ASN A 285 34.04 -11.70 -2.94
CA ASN A 285 33.38 -12.92 -2.48
C ASN A 285 32.15 -13.28 -3.33
N ARG A 286 31.84 -12.54 -4.38
CA ARG A 286 30.70 -12.70 -5.26
C ARG A 286 29.38 -12.81 -4.47
N ARG A 287 29.22 -12.00 -3.41
CA ARG A 287 28.04 -11.99 -2.55
C ARG A 287 27.06 -10.91 -2.99
N PHE A 288 26.08 -11.31 -3.72
CA PHE A 288 24.99 -10.46 -4.17
C PHE A 288 23.69 -11.25 -4.32
N PHE A 289 22.57 -10.53 -4.31
CA PHE A 289 21.25 -11.07 -4.64
C PHE A 289 20.41 -10.03 -5.37
N PHE A 290 19.36 -10.50 -6.03
CA PHE A 290 18.34 -9.65 -6.62
C PHE A 290 17.12 -9.57 -5.69
N LEU A 291 16.57 -8.37 -5.55
CA LEU A 291 15.33 -8.13 -4.83
C LEU A 291 14.32 -7.50 -5.80
N LYS A 292 13.14 -8.09 -5.93
CA LYS A 292 12.07 -7.51 -6.76
C LYS A 292 11.67 -6.12 -6.25
N ASP A 293 11.37 -5.19 -7.18
CA ASP A 293 11.11 -3.78 -6.85
C ASP A 293 9.92 -3.64 -5.88
N ARG A 294 8.92 -4.50 -5.97
CA ARG A 294 7.77 -4.56 -5.04
C ARG A 294 8.14 -4.71 -3.56
N TYR A 295 9.33 -5.21 -3.24
CA TYR A 295 9.83 -5.31 -1.86
C TYR A 295 10.70 -4.13 -1.45
N ARG A 296 11.42 -3.51 -2.40
CA ARG A 296 12.41 -2.46 -2.12
C ARG A 296 11.81 -1.24 -1.42
N ALA A 297 10.62 -0.84 -1.84
CA ALA A 297 9.94 0.38 -1.37
C ALA A 297 8.58 0.08 -0.76
N SER A 298 8.38 -1.13 -0.21
CA SER A 298 7.10 -1.55 0.37
C SER A 298 6.81 -0.79 1.66
N ASN A 299 6.09 0.32 1.53
CA ASN A 299 5.65 1.18 2.63
C ASN A 299 4.19 0.91 3.02
N THR A 300 3.76 -0.33 2.89
CA THR A 300 2.42 -0.86 3.16
C THR A 300 2.51 -1.98 4.22
N GLN A 301 1.39 -2.68 4.49
CA GLN A 301 1.38 -3.89 5.32
C GLN A 301 2.35 -4.98 4.84
N HIS A 302 2.79 -4.89 3.59
CA HIS A 302 3.77 -5.81 2.99
C HIS A 302 5.24 -5.48 3.34
N MET A 303 5.50 -4.44 4.15
CA MET A 303 6.85 -4.15 4.67
C MET A 303 7.43 -5.35 5.44
N GLY A 304 6.57 -6.16 6.10
CA GLY A 304 6.99 -7.41 6.74
C GLY A 304 7.58 -8.42 5.76
N ASP A 305 7.05 -8.50 4.55
CA ASP A 305 7.58 -9.38 3.50
C ASP A 305 8.93 -8.87 3.00
N ALA A 306 9.09 -7.56 2.81
CA ALA A 306 10.37 -6.94 2.44
C ALA A 306 11.47 -7.22 3.49
N ILE A 307 11.15 -7.04 4.77
CA ILE A 307 12.04 -7.33 5.91
C ILE A 307 12.46 -8.81 5.89
N LEU A 308 11.51 -9.72 5.68
CA LEU A 308 11.77 -11.16 5.64
C LEU A 308 12.65 -11.55 4.44
N GLN A 309 12.36 -11.00 3.24
CA GLN A 309 13.15 -11.27 2.04
C GLN A 309 14.60 -10.81 2.19
N ILE A 310 14.82 -9.62 2.72
CA ILE A 310 16.19 -9.11 2.94
C ILE A 310 16.91 -9.96 3.98
N ALA A 311 16.28 -10.28 5.11
CA ALA A 311 16.90 -11.08 6.15
C ALA A 311 17.29 -12.48 5.65
N ARG A 312 16.42 -13.14 4.88
CA ARG A 312 16.69 -14.47 4.29
C ARG A 312 17.85 -14.46 3.29
N ASN A 313 17.95 -13.41 2.46
CA ASN A 313 19.04 -13.30 1.50
C ASN A 313 20.38 -12.96 2.17
N VAL A 314 20.35 -12.17 3.23
CA VAL A 314 21.56 -11.76 3.96
C VAL A 314 22.05 -12.85 4.91
N TYR A 315 21.15 -13.55 5.59
CA TYR A 315 21.42 -14.57 6.61
C TYR A 315 20.71 -15.91 6.29
N PRO A 316 20.96 -16.55 5.15
CA PRO A 316 20.22 -17.75 4.75
C PRO A 316 20.26 -18.85 5.83
N ASP A 317 21.41 -19.04 6.49
CA ASP A 317 21.59 -20.06 7.52
C ASP A 317 20.68 -19.86 8.74
N ALA A 318 20.34 -18.60 9.06
CA ALA A 318 19.42 -18.30 10.16
C ALA A 318 17.97 -18.68 9.85
N PHE A 319 17.62 -18.91 8.60
CA PHE A 319 16.27 -19.23 8.12
C PHE A 319 16.12 -20.66 7.56
N THR A 320 17.19 -21.46 7.58
CA THR A 320 17.05 -22.89 7.37
C THR A 320 16.27 -23.49 8.55
N GLU A 321 15.25 -24.29 8.29
CA GLU A 321 14.65 -25.11 9.33
C GLU A 321 15.76 -25.98 9.91
N SER A 322 16.03 -25.82 11.20
CA SER A 322 16.88 -26.76 11.92
C SER A 322 16.21 -28.12 11.75
N GLY A 323 16.78 -28.95 10.90
CA GLY A 323 16.32 -30.32 10.76
C GLY A 323 16.18 -30.86 12.17
N THR A 324 14.98 -31.30 12.51
CA THR A 324 14.71 -32.09 13.71
C THR A 324 15.80 -33.18 13.79
N ALA A 325 16.83 -32.87 14.56
CA ALA A 325 17.77 -33.90 14.96
C ALA A 325 16.94 -34.96 15.69
N LYS A 326 16.89 -36.16 15.09
CA LYS A 326 16.36 -37.35 15.70
C LYS A 326 17.17 -37.71 16.94
#